data_60829bd9d2f1cc80d2ea1be648d4601e
#
_entry.id   60829bd9d2f1cc80d2ea1be648d4601e
#
_cell.length_a   1.000
_cell.length_b   1.000
_cell.length_c   1.000
_cell.angle_alpha   90.00
_cell.angle_beta   90.00
_cell.angle_gamma   90.00
#
_symmetry.space_group_name_H-M   'P 1'
#
loop_
_entity.id
_entity.type
_entity.pdbx_description
1 polymer ?
#
loop_
_entity_poly.entity_id
_entity_poly.type
_entity_poly.pdbx_seq_one_letter_code
_entity_poly.pdbx_strand_id
1 'polypeptide(L)'
;MTSHGNFTGLLKQADDEDPRCSLKLTGGINSQLTGLSVGNIFLSITAFCGNALILAALHKVSCLHPSSKLFYRNLAISDFLIGIVVEPVLITYWISVVKQQRTICRYSVVAFQSLSLILFSVSLLTMTAISIDRLLSLLLGIRYRQIVTLKRVVLIVVAFWVMSIAGASSVFFRYSQISAWYGHIIIALCLVTSTFSYAKIYQTLHQHRIQIQH
;
A
#
# COMPACT_ATOMS: atom_id res chain seq x y z
N MET A 1 48.14 -27.46 5.41
CA MET A 1 47.69 -26.14 4.88
C MET A 1 46.40 -26.27 4.08
N THR A 2 45.26 -26.73 4.67
CA THR A 2 44.00 -26.97 3.92
C THR A 2 42.74 -26.64 4.71
N SER A 3 42.86 -25.84 5.78
CA SER A 3 41.70 -25.53 6.65
C SER A 3 41.09 -24.12 6.44
N HIS A 4 41.75 -23.21 5.75
CA HIS A 4 41.25 -21.83 5.54
C HIS A 4 40.25 -21.68 4.39
N GLY A 5 40.26 -22.58 3.37
CA GLY A 5 39.36 -22.51 2.23
C GLY A 5 37.90 -22.87 2.54
N ASN A 6 37.67 -23.78 3.50
CA ASN A 6 36.31 -24.23 3.86
C ASN A 6 35.56 -23.23 4.74
N PHE A 7 36.25 -22.45 5.56
CA PHE A 7 35.58 -21.51 6.47
C PHE A 7 35.05 -20.28 5.74
N THR A 8 35.81 -19.76 4.77
CA THR A 8 35.34 -18.65 3.90
C THR A 8 34.21 -19.09 2.97
N GLY A 9 34.22 -20.34 2.50
CA GLY A 9 33.12 -20.94 1.74
C GLY A 9 31.86 -21.10 2.58
N LEU A 10 31.97 -21.54 3.81
CA LEU A 10 30.85 -21.67 4.77
C LEU A 10 30.27 -20.31 5.18
N LEU A 11 31.12 -19.28 5.40
CA LEU A 11 30.66 -17.92 5.70
C LEU A 11 29.97 -17.30 4.49
N LYS A 12 30.46 -17.53 3.27
CA LYS A 12 29.83 -17.08 2.04
C LYS A 12 28.52 -17.81 1.76
N GLN A 13 28.41 -19.07 2.16
CA GLN A 13 27.19 -19.86 2.06
C GLN A 13 26.15 -19.51 3.15
N ALA A 14 26.61 -19.11 4.35
CA ALA A 14 25.74 -18.62 5.43
C ALA A 14 25.19 -17.20 5.16
N ASP A 15 25.97 -16.36 4.47
CA ASP A 15 25.57 -14.99 4.06
C ASP A 15 24.58 -15.01 2.87
N ASP A 16 24.45 -16.14 2.16
CA ASP A 16 23.60 -16.29 0.96
C ASP A 16 22.24 -16.94 1.25
N GLU A 17 22.00 -17.40 2.47
CA GLU A 17 20.69 -17.97 2.88
C GLU A 17 19.77 -16.89 3.46
N ASP A 18 19.00 -16.23 2.58
CA ASP A 18 17.86 -15.44 3.06
C ASP A 18 16.88 -16.42 3.76
N PRO A 19 16.63 -16.29 5.08
CA PRO A 19 15.79 -17.21 5.83
C PRO A 19 14.36 -17.27 5.27
N ARG A 20 13.92 -16.25 4.54
CA ARG A 20 12.60 -16.21 3.88
C ARG A 20 12.49 -17.12 2.67
N CYS A 21 13.63 -17.54 2.09
CA CYS A 21 13.72 -18.45 0.95
C CYS A 21 14.24 -19.86 1.35
N SER A 22 14.34 -20.15 2.65
CA SER A 22 14.86 -21.40 3.18
C SER A 22 13.73 -22.41 3.42
N LEU A 23 13.98 -23.66 3.04
CA LEU A 23 13.04 -24.78 3.15
C LEU A 23 12.67 -25.15 4.58
N LYS A 24 13.50 -24.80 5.57
CA LYS A 24 13.26 -25.12 6.98
C LYS A 24 11.96 -24.51 7.52
N LEU A 25 11.48 -23.41 6.93
CA LEU A 25 10.22 -22.78 7.29
C LEU A 25 8.99 -23.46 6.64
N THR A 26 9.16 -24.24 5.56
CA THR A 26 8.06 -24.71 4.71
C THR A 26 7.69 -26.17 4.90
N GLY A 27 8.39 -26.91 5.77
CA GLY A 27 8.05 -28.31 6.09
C GLY A 27 6.67 -28.43 6.74
N GLY A 28 5.64 -28.62 5.92
CA GLY A 28 4.23 -28.72 6.34
C GLY A 28 3.29 -27.59 5.91
N ILE A 29 3.82 -26.48 5.37
CA ILE A 29 3.05 -25.27 5.01
C ILE A 29 2.69 -25.22 3.51
N ASN A 30 3.14 -26.20 2.69
CA ASN A 30 2.92 -26.18 1.24
C ASN A 30 1.43 -26.09 0.86
N SER A 31 0.55 -26.78 1.56
CA SER A 31 -0.90 -26.73 1.32
C SER A 31 -1.48 -25.35 1.66
N GLN A 32 -1.00 -24.74 2.74
CA GLN A 32 -1.44 -23.40 3.16
C GLN A 32 -0.97 -22.32 2.16
N LEU A 33 0.29 -22.39 1.69
CA LEU A 33 0.82 -21.48 0.68
C LEU A 33 0.07 -21.58 -0.66
N THR A 34 -0.30 -22.79 -1.05
CA THR A 34 -1.12 -23.01 -2.25
C THR A 34 -2.51 -22.40 -2.06
N GLY A 35 -3.16 -22.60 -0.93
CA GLY A 35 -4.46 -22.00 -0.62
C GLY A 35 -4.41 -20.47 -0.59
N LEU A 36 -3.38 -19.90 0.01
CA LEU A 36 -3.14 -18.44 0.01
C LEU A 36 -2.89 -17.90 -1.40
N SER A 37 -2.17 -18.64 -2.26
CA SER A 37 -1.95 -18.25 -3.65
C SER A 37 -3.25 -18.19 -4.44
N VAL A 38 -4.16 -19.13 -4.24
CA VAL A 38 -5.49 -19.13 -4.88
C VAL A 38 -6.31 -17.95 -4.39
N GLY A 39 -6.34 -17.69 -3.06
CA GLY A 39 -7.01 -16.53 -2.49
C GLY A 39 -6.51 -15.21 -3.08
N ASN A 40 -5.18 -15.09 -3.24
CA ASN A 40 -4.55 -13.90 -3.84
C ASN A 40 -4.90 -13.70 -5.31
N ILE A 41 -5.13 -14.75 -6.08
CA ILE A 41 -5.60 -14.60 -7.47
C ILE A 41 -6.97 -13.92 -7.49
N PHE A 42 -7.89 -14.31 -6.61
CA PHE A 42 -9.19 -13.64 -6.48
C PHE A 42 -9.05 -12.17 -6.06
N LEU A 43 -8.17 -11.88 -5.09
CA LEU A 43 -7.90 -10.50 -4.66
C LEU A 43 -7.31 -9.66 -5.79
N SER A 44 -6.37 -10.23 -6.57
CA SER A 44 -5.78 -9.58 -7.75
C SER A 44 -6.85 -9.19 -8.78
N ILE A 45 -7.72 -10.13 -9.14
CA ILE A 45 -8.80 -9.90 -10.11
C ILE A 45 -9.79 -8.85 -9.59
N THR A 46 -10.21 -8.93 -8.32
CA THR A 46 -11.15 -7.97 -7.74
C THR A 46 -10.54 -6.57 -7.62
N ALA A 47 -9.28 -6.46 -7.19
CA ALA A 47 -8.57 -5.18 -7.13
C ALA A 47 -8.41 -4.58 -8.54
N PHE A 48 -8.00 -5.36 -9.52
CA PHE A 48 -7.88 -4.92 -10.90
C PHE A 48 -9.23 -4.46 -11.47
N CYS A 49 -10.23 -5.34 -11.51
CA CYS A 49 -11.53 -5.06 -12.13
C CYS A 49 -12.28 -3.94 -11.38
N GLY A 50 -12.31 -3.98 -10.05
CA GLY A 50 -13.00 -2.97 -9.24
C GLY A 50 -12.42 -1.57 -9.44
N ASN A 51 -11.11 -1.44 -9.40
CA ASN A 51 -10.47 -0.13 -9.58
C ASN A 51 -10.48 0.35 -11.03
N ALA A 52 -10.43 -0.56 -12.02
CA ALA A 52 -10.67 -0.20 -13.42
C ALA A 52 -12.08 0.39 -13.63
N LEU A 53 -13.10 -0.20 -13.01
CA LEU A 53 -14.47 0.32 -13.05
C LEU A 53 -14.59 1.69 -12.37
N ILE A 54 -13.93 1.88 -11.22
CA ILE A 54 -13.88 3.19 -10.54
C ILE A 54 -13.24 4.25 -11.44
N LEU A 55 -12.12 3.94 -12.10
CA LEU A 55 -11.46 4.85 -13.04
C LEU A 55 -12.36 5.21 -14.21
N ALA A 56 -13.04 4.23 -14.79
CA ALA A 56 -14.00 4.46 -15.87
C ALA A 56 -15.20 5.32 -15.43
N ALA A 57 -15.74 5.06 -14.23
CA ALA A 57 -16.83 5.83 -13.66
C ALA A 57 -16.40 7.28 -13.37
N LEU A 58 -15.23 7.49 -12.76
CA LEU A 58 -14.68 8.82 -12.49
C LEU A 58 -14.46 9.65 -13.75
N HIS A 59 -14.21 9.02 -14.89
CA HIS A 59 -14.09 9.73 -16.16
C HIS A 59 -15.42 10.38 -16.56
N LYS A 60 -16.55 9.68 -16.34
CA LYS A 60 -17.90 10.12 -16.70
C LYS A 60 -18.55 11.09 -15.71
N VAL A 61 -18.14 11.05 -14.44
CA VAL A 61 -18.73 11.88 -13.38
C VAL A 61 -18.25 13.32 -13.49
N SER A 62 -19.17 14.27 -13.69
CA SER A 62 -18.90 15.72 -13.75
C SER A 62 -19.28 16.49 -12.47
N CYS A 63 -20.11 15.90 -11.59
CA CYS A 63 -20.61 16.57 -10.40
C CYS A 63 -19.60 16.69 -9.24
N LEU A 64 -18.49 15.92 -9.29
CA LEU A 64 -17.49 15.91 -8.24
C LEU A 64 -16.49 17.07 -8.42
N HIS A 65 -16.11 17.73 -7.30
CA HIS A 65 -15.10 18.78 -7.35
C HIS A 65 -13.76 18.25 -7.92
N PRO A 66 -13.09 18.98 -8.83
CA PRO A 66 -11.87 18.50 -9.50
C PRO A 66 -10.77 18.04 -8.54
N SER A 67 -10.62 18.72 -7.40
CA SER A 67 -9.63 18.37 -6.36
C SER A 67 -9.92 17.01 -5.72
N SER A 68 -11.17 16.77 -5.30
CA SER A 68 -11.60 15.48 -4.74
C SER A 68 -11.48 14.36 -5.78
N LYS A 69 -11.86 14.63 -7.04
CA LYS A 69 -11.74 13.68 -8.15
C LYS A 69 -10.31 13.20 -8.34
N LEU A 70 -9.32 14.08 -8.14
CA LEU A 70 -7.91 13.70 -8.24
C LEU A 70 -7.49 12.70 -7.15
N PHE A 71 -7.93 12.87 -5.90
CA PHE A 71 -7.65 11.91 -4.83
C PHE A 71 -8.25 10.53 -5.13
N TYR A 72 -9.51 10.46 -5.54
CA TYR A 72 -10.14 9.18 -5.91
C TYR A 72 -9.45 8.51 -7.10
N ARG A 73 -9.02 9.32 -8.09
CA ARG A 73 -8.26 8.80 -9.23
C ARG A 73 -6.91 8.24 -8.80
N ASN A 74 -6.19 8.95 -7.91
CA ASN A 74 -4.90 8.48 -7.39
C ASN A 74 -5.05 7.18 -6.60
N LEU A 75 -6.07 7.09 -5.74
CA LEU A 75 -6.37 5.86 -4.99
C LEU A 75 -6.66 4.69 -5.94
N ALA A 76 -7.56 4.89 -6.90
CA ALA A 76 -7.92 3.83 -7.83
C ALA A 76 -6.74 3.39 -8.72
N ILE A 77 -5.81 4.31 -9.08
CA ILE A 77 -4.59 3.95 -9.81
C ILE A 77 -3.64 3.13 -8.93
N SER A 78 -3.40 3.53 -7.68
CA SER A 78 -2.51 2.75 -6.79
C SER A 78 -3.07 1.35 -6.50
N ASP A 79 -4.37 1.23 -6.24
CA ASP A 79 -5.02 -0.06 -5.97
C ASP A 79 -5.12 -0.95 -7.23
N PHE A 80 -5.31 -0.35 -8.41
CA PHE A 80 -5.21 -1.05 -9.70
C PHE A 80 -3.80 -1.63 -9.90
N LEU A 81 -2.76 -0.86 -9.59
CA LEU A 81 -1.36 -1.31 -9.70
C LEU A 81 -1.05 -2.41 -8.66
N ILE A 82 -1.64 -2.37 -7.47
CA ILE A 82 -1.54 -3.46 -6.50
C ILE A 82 -2.06 -4.76 -7.14
N GLY A 83 -3.25 -4.73 -7.72
CA GLY A 83 -3.85 -5.91 -8.35
C GLY A 83 -3.05 -6.47 -9.52
N ILE A 84 -2.49 -5.62 -10.40
CA ILE A 84 -1.82 -6.08 -11.64
C ILE A 84 -0.31 -6.33 -11.47
N VAL A 85 0.33 -5.77 -10.44
CA VAL A 85 1.78 -5.87 -10.26
C VAL A 85 2.13 -6.56 -8.95
N VAL A 86 1.64 -6.05 -7.81
CA VAL A 86 2.07 -6.53 -6.48
C VAL A 86 1.59 -7.96 -6.23
N GLU A 87 0.32 -8.25 -6.49
CA GLU A 87 -0.26 -9.56 -6.26
C GLU A 87 0.40 -10.67 -7.13
N PRO A 88 0.63 -10.49 -8.44
CA PRO A 88 1.37 -11.45 -9.24
C PRO A 88 2.81 -11.67 -8.77
N VAL A 89 3.49 -10.62 -8.30
CA VAL A 89 4.86 -10.75 -7.74
C VAL A 89 4.82 -11.56 -6.44
N LEU A 90 3.82 -11.36 -5.58
CA LEU A 90 3.62 -12.15 -4.37
C LEU A 90 3.35 -13.63 -4.67
N ILE A 91 2.51 -13.91 -5.64
CA ILE A 91 2.25 -15.28 -6.11
C ILE A 91 3.53 -15.94 -6.62
N THR A 92 4.32 -15.19 -7.42
CA THR A 92 5.62 -15.66 -7.92
C THR A 92 6.59 -15.96 -6.78
N TYR A 93 6.62 -15.11 -5.75
CA TYR A 93 7.41 -15.36 -4.54
C TYR A 93 7.00 -16.67 -3.87
N TRP A 94 5.71 -16.92 -3.60
CA TRP A 94 5.25 -18.16 -2.95
C TRP A 94 5.51 -19.39 -3.79
N ILE A 95 5.27 -19.34 -5.10
CA ILE A 95 5.57 -20.44 -6.01
C ILE A 95 7.07 -20.74 -6.03
N SER A 96 7.94 -19.73 -6.02
CA SER A 96 9.38 -19.91 -6.00
C SER A 96 9.89 -20.53 -4.69
N VAL A 97 9.26 -20.22 -3.56
CA VAL A 97 9.51 -20.84 -2.26
C VAL A 97 9.15 -22.33 -2.30
N VAL A 98 7.94 -22.66 -2.80
CA VAL A 98 7.48 -24.07 -2.92
C VAL A 98 8.36 -24.86 -3.88
N LYS A 99 8.76 -24.28 -5.02
CA LYS A 99 9.61 -24.92 -6.02
C LYS A 99 11.13 -24.85 -5.69
N GLN A 100 11.49 -24.28 -4.55
CA GLN A 100 12.89 -24.15 -4.10
C GLN A 100 13.79 -23.38 -5.07
N GLN A 101 13.23 -22.46 -5.85
CA GLN A 101 13.95 -21.62 -6.80
C GLN A 101 14.54 -20.41 -6.10
N ARG A 102 15.67 -20.56 -5.41
CA ARG A 102 16.29 -19.54 -4.55
C ARG A 102 16.49 -18.18 -5.24
N THR A 103 16.97 -18.19 -6.48
CA THR A 103 17.23 -16.97 -7.23
C THR A 103 15.95 -16.17 -7.48
N ILE A 104 14.90 -16.84 -7.97
CA ILE A 104 13.61 -16.20 -8.23
C ILE A 104 12.98 -15.71 -6.92
N CYS A 105 13.02 -16.53 -5.87
CA CYS A 105 12.54 -16.17 -4.54
C CYS A 105 13.18 -14.87 -4.03
N ARG A 106 14.50 -14.75 -4.09
CA ARG A 106 15.22 -13.56 -3.62
C ARG A 106 14.83 -12.30 -4.36
N TYR A 107 14.74 -12.35 -5.68
CA TYR A 107 14.30 -11.19 -6.46
C TYR A 107 12.83 -10.86 -6.22
N SER A 108 11.97 -11.86 -6.16
CA SER A 108 10.53 -11.67 -5.94
C SER A 108 10.22 -11.09 -4.56
N VAL A 109 10.92 -11.51 -3.50
CA VAL A 109 10.69 -10.97 -2.15
C VAL A 109 11.10 -9.51 -2.03
N VAL A 110 12.24 -9.11 -2.64
CA VAL A 110 12.69 -7.70 -2.63
C VAL A 110 11.74 -6.85 -3.46
N ALA A 111 11.36 -7.32 -4.67
CA ALA A 111 10.41 -6.62 -5.52
C ALA A 111 9.05 -6.47 -4.84
N PHE A 112 8.51 -7.55 -4.24
CA PHE A 112 7.26 -7.50 -3.50
C PHE A 112 7.32 -6.49 -2.35
N GLN A 113 8.36 -6.53 -1.51
CA GLN A 113 8.50 -5.61 -0.37
C GLN A 113 8.57 -4.16 -0.81
N SER A 114 9.37 -3.87 -1.84
CA SER A 114 9.53 -2.49 -2.34
C SER A 114 8.25 -1.96 -2.97
N LEU A 115 7.64 -2.72 -3.88
CA LEU A 115 6.43 -2.32 -4.59
C LEU A 115 5.23 -2.20 -3.65
N SER A 116 5.06 -3.17 -2.74
CA SER A 116 3.97 -3.12 -1.76
C SER A 116 4.13 -1.91 -0.83
N LEU A 117 5.33 -1.64 -0.31
CA LEU A 117 5.56 -0.51 0.58
C LEU A 117 5.24 0.82 -0.11
N ILE A 118 5.60 0.99 -1.40
CA ILE A 118 5.27 2.20 -2.16
C ILE A 118 3.75 2.31 -2.33
N LEU A 119 3.13 1.31 -2.93
CA LEU A 119 1.72 1.41 -3.36
C LEU A 119 0.76 1.42 -2.18
N PHE A 120 0.96 0.58 -1.14
CA PHE A 120 0.14 0.62 0.07
C PHE A 120 0.29 1.94 0.83
N SER A 121 1.51 2.51 0.92
CA SER A 121 1.69 3.82 1.55
C SER A 121 0.95 4.92 0.79
N VAL A 122 1.04 4.95 -0.54
CA VAL A 122 0.30 5.92 -1.37
C VAL A 122 -1.20 5.76 -1.19
N SER A 123 -1.73 4.52 -1.21
CA SER A 123 -3.17 4.25 -1.02
C SER A 123 -3.64 4.71 0.35
N LEU A 124 -2.92 4.35 1.44
CA LEU A 124 -3.28 4.75 2.80
C LEU A 124 -3.26 6.27 3.00
N LEU A 125 -2.21 6.94 2.52
CA LEU A 125 -2.10 8.40 2.58
C LEU A 125 -3.23 9.08 1.78
N THR A 126 -3.57 8.52 0.62
CA THR A 126 -4.66 9.04 -0.21
C THR A 126 -6.03 8.83 0.44
N MET A 127 -6.29 7.65 1.05
CA MET A 127 -7.53 7.42 1.83
C MET A 127 -7.66 8.41 3.00
N THR A 128 -6.55 8.67 3.70
CA THR A 128 -6.51 9.67 4.78
C THR A 128 -6.81 11.06 4.24
N ALA A 129 -6.22 11.45 3.10
CA ALA A 129 -6.49 12.72 2.45
C ALA A 129 -7.95 12.85 2.02
N ILE A 130 -8.57 11.78 1.50
CA ILE A 130 -10.01 11.77 1.18
C ILE A 130 -10.85 11.99 2.44
N SER A 131 -10.51 11.36 3.57
CA SER A 131 -11.21 11.53 4.84
C SER A 131 -11.14 12.99 5.34
N ILE A 132 -9.96 13.60 5.24
CA ILE A 132 -9.76 15.02 5.57
C ILE A 132 -10.51 15.93 4.57
N ASP A 133 -10.47 15.64 3.28
CA ASP A 133 -11.16 16.38 2.23
C ASP A 133 -12.67 16.43 2.48
N ARG A 134 -13.28 15.30 2.88
CA ARG A 134 -14.69 15.24 3.27
C ARG A 134 -14.99 16.07 4.51
N LEU A 135 -14.14 15.98 5.54
CA LEU A 135 -14.29 16.81 6.74
C LEU A 135 -14.20 18.30 6.40
N LEU A 136 -13.21 18.72 5.60
CA LEU A 136 -13.06 20.10 5.18
C LEU A 136 -14.24 20.59 4.35
N SER A 137 -14.78 19.79 3.46
CA SER A 137 -15.96 20.17 2.65
C SER A 137 -17.18 20.42 3.51
N LEU A 138 -17.35 19.67 4.62
CA LEU A 138 -18.44 19.83 5.57
C LEU A 138 -18.26 21.07 6.47
N LEU A 139 -17.05 21.29 6.99
CA LEU A 139 -16.77 22.38 7.92
C LEU A 139 -16.67 23.75 7.24
N LEU A 140 -16.12 23.82 6.04
CA LEU A 140 -15.82 25.07 5.34
C LEU A 140 -16.94 25.51 4.38
N GLY A 141 -17.84 24.62 4.00
CA GLY A 141 -18.94 24.95 3.08
C GLY A 141 -18.45 25.68 1.81
N ILE A 142 -18.90 26.91 1.62
CA ILE A 142 -18.56 27.71 0.42
C ILE A 142 -17.07 28.05 0.36
N ARG A 143 -16.38 28.23 1.50
CA ARG A 143 -14.94 28.55 1.55
C ARG A 143 -14.05 27.37 1.12
N TYR A 144 -14.58 26.14 1.12
CA TYR A 144 -13.84 24.95 0.70
C TYR A 144 -13.17 25.13 -0.68
N ARG A 145 -13.88 25.66 -1.67
CA ARG A 145 -13.36 25.88 -3.03
C ARG A 145 -12.16 26.84 -3.11
N GLN A 146 -12.06 27.78 -2.18
CA GLN A 146 -10.94 28.72 -2.12
C GLN A 146 -9.69 28.10 -1.49
N ILE A 147 -9.88 27.19 -0.53
CA ILE A 147 -8.79 26.55 0.23
C ILE A 147 -8.27 25.32 -0.49
N VAL A 148 -9.16 24.43 -0.95
CA VAL A 148 -8.78 23.17 -1.61
C VAL A 148 -8.72 23.39 -3.13
N THR A 149 -7.57 23.91 -3.58
CA THR A 149 -7.31 24.13 -5.00
C THR A 149 -6.65 22.91 -5.64
N LEU A 150 -6.89 22.72 -6.95
CA LEU A 150 -6.30 21.61 -7.71
C LEU A 150 -4.76 21.57 -7.61
N LYS A 151 -4.11 22.75 -7.67
CA LYS A 151 -2.64 22.86 -7.56
C LYS A 151 -2.12 22.29 -6.23
N ARG A 152 -2.78 22.62 -5.11
CA ARG A 152 -2.42 22.11 -3.78
C ARG A 152 -2.59 20.59 -3.69
N VAL A 153 -3.68 20.08 -4.23
CA VAL A 153 -3.96 18.62 -4.24
C VAL A 153 -2.95 17.87 -5.09
N VAL A 154 -2.56 18.38 -6.26
CA VAL A 154 -1.47 17.80 -7.07
C VAL A 154 -0.17 17.73 -6.27
N LEU A 155 0.20 18.83 -5.58
CA LEU A 155 1.42 18.85 -4.76
C LEU A 155 1.37 17.81 -3.64
N ILE A 156 0.23 17.65 -2.97
CA ILE A 156 0.03 16.65 -1.92
C ILE A 156 0.19 15.23 -2.48
N VAL A 157 -0.44 14.94 -3.63
CA VAL A 157 -0.32 13.62 -4.28
C VAL A 157 1.13 13.34 -4.67
N VAL A 158 1.83 14.29 -5.26
CA VAL A 158 3.25 14.15 -5.60
C VAL A 158 4.09 13.89 -4.34
N ALA A 159 3.82 14.62 -3.25
CA ALA A 159 4.51 14.41 -1.98
C ALA A 159 4.28 12.98 -1.43
N PHE A 160 3.06 12.42 -1.56
CA PHE A 160 2.78 11.02 -1.16
C PHE A 160 3.64 10.02 -1.93
N TRP A 161 3.77 10.18 -3.25
CA TRP A 161 4.62 9.33 -4.06
C TRP A 161 6.10 9.45 -3.69
N VAL A 162 6.61 10.66 -3.53
CA VAL A 162 8.01 10.91 -3.15
C VAL A 162 8.32 10.31 -1.77
N MET A 163 7.48 10.53 -0.77
CA MET A 163 7.64 9.96 0.57
C MET A 163 7.60 8.43 0.56
N SER A 164 6.70 7.84 -0.21
CA SER A 164 6.56 6.38 -0.31
C SER A 164 7.77 5.75 -0.99
N ILE A 165 8.30 6.37 -2.06
CA ILE A 165 9.52 5.92 -2.73
C ILE A 165 10.74 6.06 -1.80
N ALA A 166 10.86 7.17 -1.07
CA ALA A 166 11.91 7.37 -0.10
C ALA A 166 11.87 6.34 1.04
N GLY A 167 10.67 6.02 1.55
CA GLY A 167 10.48 4.96 2.54
C GLY A 167 10.87 3.58 2.01
N ALA A 168 10.49 3.27 0.77
CA ALA A 168 10.81 1.99 0.14
C ALA A 168 12.30 1.83 -0.18
N SER A 169 13.05 2.91 -0.36
CA SER A 169 14.51 2.84 -0.61
C SER A 169 15.25 2.14 0.54
N SER A 170 14.73 2.18 1.77
CA SER A 170 15.30 1.49 2.93
C SER A 170 15.37 -0.04 2.75
N VAL A 171 14.52 -0.62 1.91
CA VAL A 171 14.51 -2.06 1.61
C VAL A 171 15.81 -2.46 0.90
N PHE A 172 16.31 -1.62 -0.01
CA PHE A 172 17.55 -1.89 -0.77
C PHE A 172 18.80 -1.81 0.11
N PHE A 173 18.80 -0.97 1.14
CA PHE A 173 19.91 -0.84 2.07
C PHE A 173 19.89 -1.91 3.19
N ARG A 174 19.07 -2.96 3.08
CA ARG A 174 18.92 -4.03 4.08
C ARG A 174 18.49 -3.54 5.48
N TYR A 175 17.96 -2.33 5.60
CA TYR A 175 17.40 -1.81 6.86
C TYR A 175 15.95 -2.30 7.04
N SER A 176 15.77 -3.62 7.14
CA SER A 176 14.43 -4.23 7.28
C SER A 176 13.65 -3.69 8.49
N GLN A 177 14.33 -3.32 9.55
CA GLN A 177 13.70 -2.71 10.72
C GLN A 177 13.14 -1.32 10.39
N ILE A 178 13.89 -0.49 9.66
CA ILE A 178 13.44 0.86 9.28
C ILE A 178 12.21 0.79 8.37
N SER A 179 12.21 -0.10 7.38
CA SER A 179 11.04 -0.27 6.49
C SER A 179 9.80 -0.76 7.25
N ALA A 180 9.97 -1.66 8.22
CA ALA A 180 8.88 -2.12 9.07
C ALA A 180 8.32 -0.99 9.95
N TRP A 181 9.18 -0.23 10.63
CA TRP A 181 8.78 0.93 11.43
C TRP A 181 8.07 2.00 10.60
N TYR A 182 8.59 2.28 9.41
CA TYR A 182 7.95 3.20 8.47
C TYR A 182 6.51 2.76 8.15
N GLY A 183 6.31 1.48 7.80
CA GLY A 183 4.98 0.94 7.51
C GLY A 183 4.04 1.06 8.71
N HIS A 184 4.48 0.69 9.92
CA HIS A 184 3.65 0.78 11.12
C HIS A 184 3.27 2.23 11.46
N ILE A 185 4.21 3.17 11.33
CA ILE A 185 3.96 4.60 11.59
C ILE A 185 2.91 5.13 10.59
N ILE A 186 3.05 4.83 9.31
CA ILE A 186 2.07 5.26 8.29
C ILE A 186 0.69 4.69 8.62
N ILE A 187 0.57 3.40 8.91
CA ILE A 187 -0.71 2.76 9.27
C ILE A 187 -1.32 3.44 10.50
N ALA A 188 -0.56 3.62 11.57
CA ALA A 188 -1.03 4.23 12.81
C ALA A 188 -1.54 5.66 12.58
N LEU A 189 -0.76 6.50 11.89
CA LEU A 189 -1.14 7.87 11.56
C LEU A 189 -2.41 7.91 10.70
N CYS A 190 -2.50 7.07 9.68
CA CYS A 190 -3.67 7.00 8.80
C CYS A 190 -4.92 6.56 9.57
N LEU A 191 -4.83 5.55 10.42
CA LEU A 191 -5.96 5.08 11.24
C LEU A 191 -6.45 6.17 12.21
N VAL A 192 -5.54 6.79 12.97
CA VAL A 192 -5.89 7.85 13.91
C VAL A 192 -6.54 9.03 13.19
N THR A 193 -5.93 9.50 12.10
CA THR A 193 -6.45 10.66 11.35
C THR A 193 -7.80 10.37 10.71
N SER A 194 -7.97 9.20 10.10
CA SER A 194 -9.25 8.79 9.48
C SER A 194 -10.34 8.65 10.54
N THR A 195 -10.06 7.98 11.66
CA THR A 195 -11.01 7.81 12.76
C THR A 195 -11.44 9.17 13.32
N PHE A 196 -10.50 10.08 13.56
CA PHE A 196 -10.80 11.43 14.01
C PHE A 196 -11.69 12.19 13.02
N SER A 197 -11.36 12.13 11.73
CA SER A 197 -12.12 12.80 10.67
C SER A 197 -13.55 12.29 10.60
N TYR A 198 -13.76 10.97 10.62
CA TYR A 198 -15.11 10.39 10.60
C TYR A 198 -15.90 10.68 11.88
N ALA A 199 -15.26 10.66 13.05
CA ALA A 199 -15.91 11.03 14.30
C ALA A 199 -16.40 12.49 14.29
N LYS A 200 -15.57 13.40 13.74
CA LYS A 200 -15.96 14.81 13.58
C LYS A 200 -17.08 15.00 12.56
N ILE A 201 -17.04 14.33 11.43
CA ILE A 201 -18.13 14.33 10.45
C ILE A 201 -19.43 13.90 11.09
N TYR A 202 -19.42 12.79 11.84
CA TYR A 202 -20.59 12.27 12.53
C TYR A 202 -21.15 13.28 13.55
N GLN A 203 -20.29 13.86 14.39
CA GLN A 203 -20.70 14.89 15.38
C GLN A 203 -21.35 16.10 14.72
N THR A 204 -20.73 16.62 13.65
CA THR A 204 -21.24 17.80 12.94
C THR A 204 -22.59 17.51 12.28
N LEU A 205 -22.75 16.38 11.61
CA LEU A 205 -24.03 15.98 11.02
C LEU A 205 -25.12 15.77 12.06
N HIS A 206 -24.79 15.19 13.20
CA HIS A 206 -25.75 14.99 14.30
C HIS A 206 -26.22 16.32 14.87
N GLN A 207 -25.32 17.28 15.08
CA GLN A 207 -25.68 18.63 15.54
C GLN A 207 -26.58 19.36 14.53
N HIS A 208 -26.28 19.31 13.23
CA HIS A 208 -27.15 19.92 12.21
C HIS A 208 -28.53 19.26 12.16
N ARG A 209 -28.63 17.95 12.35
CA ARG A 209 -29.92 17.25 12.39
C ARG A 209 -30.80 17.74 13.56
N ILE A 210 -30.22 17.92 14.74
CA ILE A 210 -30.93 18.41 15.92
C ILE A 210 -31.43 19.85 15.68
N GLN A 211 -30.62 20.71 15.09
CA GLN A 211 -30.98 22.10 14.78
C GLN A 211 -32.15 22.24 13.80
N ILE A 212 -32.32 21.29 12.89
CA ILE A 212 -33.40 21.28 11.89
C ILE A 212 -34.71 20.77 12.50
N GLN A 213 -34.66 19.99 13.60
CA GLN A 213 -35.84 19.42 14.28
C GLN A 213 -36.45 20.38 15.30
N HIS A 214 -35.76 21.44 15.70
CA HIS A 214 -36.23 22.53 16.53
C HIS A 214 -36.58 23.74 15.70
#